data_61ab0d17a8d834db7f00f293467a6d05
#
_entry.id   61ab0d17a8d834db7f00f293467a6d05
#
_cell.length_a   1.000
_cell.length_b   1.000
_cell.length_c   1.000
_cell.angle_alpha   90.00
_cell.angle_beta   90.00
_cell.angle_gamma   90.00
#
_symmetry.space_group_name_H-M   'P 1'
#
loop_
_entity.id
_entity.type
_entity.pdbx_description
1 polymer ?
#
loop_
_entity_poly.entity_id
_entity_poly.type
_entity_poly.pdbx_seq_one_letter_code
_entity_poly.pdbx_strand_id
1 'polypeptide(L)'
;MRTVKILFGKSLAAATLALGLSSAMAADKPTLTLGYVNGWADSVATTHVAAEVLQSQLGYNVKLKPVEAAIMWQGVARGDLDAALSAWLPATHGDYYDKLKDKVNLIGTNYTGAKIGLIVPDYVDVQSIADLNQHKKAFQGQITGIDAGAGIMIRTEEAIKAYDLDFNLMASSGPAMTIALARAEKQQKPIVVTGWIPHWMFAKWDLRFLEDPQQVFGEAETVYTVANPGLETKAAEAAGFLKNFAWTDKEIGAVMLAIDNGETPKKAASAWVAENPERVAEWLN
;
A
#
# COMPACT_ATOMS: atom_id res chain seq x y z
N MET A 1 -44.28 -42.62 -83.44
CA MET A 1 -42.88 -42.23 -83.39
C MET A 1 -42.79 -40.96 -82.52
N ARG A 2 -42.45 -41.03 -81.28
CA ARG A 2 -42.23 -39.87 -80.42
C ARG A 2 -40.92 -40.11 -79.59
N THR A 3 -39.95 -39.27 -79.87
CA THR A 3 -38.61 -39.28 -79.34
C THR A 3 -38.64 -38.66 -77.88
N VAL A 4 -38.21 -39.42 -76.87
CA VAL A 4 -38.06 -38.91 -75.53
C VAL A 4 -36.61 -38.45 -75.34
N LYS A 5 -36.45 -37.17 -75.00
CA LYS A 5 -35.16 -36.58 -74.63
C LYS A 5 -34.98 -36.73 -73.13
N ILE A 6 -33.94 -37.42 -72.72
CA ILE A 6 -33.51 -37.52 -71.32
C ILE A 6 -32.61 -36.34 -70.98
N LEU A 7 -33.01 -35.50 -70.00
CA LEU A 7 -32.19 -34.44 -69.45
C LEU A 7 -31.37 -34.98 -68.27
N PHE A 8 -30.07 -34.92 -68.41
CA PHE A 8 -29.15 -35.16 -67.29
C PHE A 8 -29.06 -33.89 -66.43
N GLY A 9 -29.62 -33.95 -65.20
CA GLY A 9 -29.43 -32.91 -64.20
C GLY A 9 -28.10 -33.09 -63.50
N LYS A 10 -27.25 -32.06 -63.56
CA LYS A 10 -26.01 -31.97 -62.78
C LYS A 10 -26.36 -31.50 -61.37
N SER A 11 -26.24 -32.37 -60.35
CA SER A 11 -26.34 -32.02 -58.95
C SER A 11 -25.06 -31.34 -58.52
N LEU A 12 -25.11 -30.08 -58.19
CA LEU A 12 -24.04 -29.29 -57.60
C LEU A 12 -24.10 -29.49 -56.08
N ALA A 13 -23.18 -30.29 -55.50
CA ALA A 13 -23.05 -30.44 -54.06
C ALA A 13 -22.34 -29.21 -53.51
N ALA A 14 -23.07 -28.32 -52.84
CA ALA A 14 -22.49 -27.22 -52.05
C ALA A 14 -21.99 -27.76 -50.73
N ALA A 15 -20.67 -27.87 -50.57
CA ALA A 15 -20.02 -28.15 -49.31
C ALA A 15 -20.02 -26.87 -48.47
N THR A 16 -20.92 -26.81 -47.49
CA THR A 16 -20.94 -25.74 -46.48
C THR A 16 -19.83 -26.04 -45.48
N LEU A 17 -18.73 -25.28 -45.58
CA LEU A 17 -17.65 -25.26 -44.61
C LEU A 17 -18.14 -24.47 -43.40
N ALA A 18 -18.61 -25.16 -42.35
CA ALA A 18 -18.93 -24.56 -41.06
C ALA A 18 -17.62 -24.21 -40.36
N LEU A 19 -17.18 -22.96 -40.46
CA LEU A 19 -16.15 -22.41 -39.56
C LEU A 19 -16.74 -22.37 -38.12
N GLY A 20 -16.42 -23.37 -37.34
CA GLY A 20 -16.64 -23.36 -35.90
C GLY A 20 -15.77 -22.28 -35.27
N LEU A 21 -16.31 -21.09 -35.06
CA LEU A 21 -15.77 -20.12 -34.12
C LEU A 21 -15.87 -20.73 -32.73
N SER A 22 -14.82 -21.44 -32.31
CA SER A 22 -14.62 -21.75 -30.90
C SER A 22 -14.40 -20.43 -30.18
N SER A 23 -15.47 -19.84 -29.65
CA SER A 23 -15.37 -18.82 -28.61
C SER A 23 -14.66 -19.50 -27.43
N ALA A 24 -13.36 -19.32 -27.30
CA ALA A 24 -12.66 -19.63 -26.09
C ALA A 24 -13.33 -18.78 -25.00
N MET A 25 -14.22 -19.38 -24.20
CA MET A 25 -14.68 -18.75 -22.99
C MET A 25 -13.42 -18.48 -22.15
N ALA A 26 -13.06 -17.19 -22.02
CA ALA A 26 -12.04 -16.80 -21.08
C ALA A 26 -12.48 -17.37 -19.72
N ALA A 27 -11.69 -18.29 -19.17
CA ALA A 27 -11.97 -18.81 -17.84
C ALA A 27 -12.03 -17.63 -16.88
N ASP A 28 -13.05 -17.57 -16.05
CA ASP A 28 -13.19 -16.51 -15.06
C ASP A 28 -11.92 -16.45 -14.20
N LYS A 29 -11.28 -15.28 -14.19
CA LYS A 29 -10.06 -15.07 -13.38
C LYS A 29 -10.41 -15.24 -11.89
N PRO A 30 -9.53 -15.83 -11.09
CA PRO A 30 -9.78 -16.02 -9.67
C PRO A 30 -9.95 -14.67 -8.95
N THR A 31 -10.73 -14.65 -7.88
CA THR A 31 -10.80 -13.49 -7.00
C THR A 31 -9.51 -13.36 -6.21
N LEU A 32 -8.92 -12.17 -6.21
CA LEU A 32 -7.77 -11.80 -5.41
C LEU A 32 -8.21 -11.02 -4.16
N THR A 33 -7.61 -11.30 -3.03
CA THR A 33 -7.84 -10.59 -1.78
C THR A 33 -6.57 -9.85 -1.37
N LEU A 34 -6.58 -8.51 -1.42
CA LEU A 34 -5.47 -7.68 -0.97
C LEU A 34 -5.76 -7.12 0.42
N GLY A 35 -4.79 -7.27 1.33
CA GLY A 35 -4.82 -6.67 2.66
C GLY A 35 -4.23 -5.27 2.67
N TYR A 36 -4.78 -4.37 3.48
CA TYR A 36 -4.22 -3.03 3.69
C TYR A 36 -4.58 -2.49 5.07
N VAL A 37 -3.77 -1.56 5.58
CA VAL A 37 -4.04 -0.89 6.86
C VAL A 37 -4.77 0.41 6.60
N ASN A 38 -6.06 0.45 6.94
CA ASN A 38 -6.95 1.57 6.60
C ASN A 38 -6.55 2.92 7.23
N GLY A 39 -5.80 2.89 8.34
CA GLY A 39 -5.30 4.09 9.00
C GLY A 39 -4.03 4.68 8.40
N TRP A 40 -3.38 4.01 7.44
CA TRP A 40 -2.12 4.43 6.86
C TRP A 40 -2.33 4.93 5.43
N ALA A 41 -2.03 6.22 5.21
CA ALA A 41 -2.30 6.90 3.95
C ALA A 41 -1.61 6.23 2.74
N ASP A 42 -0.36 5.81 2.92
CA ASP A 42 0.43 5.09 1.92
C ASP A 42 -0.15 3.71 1.61
N SER A 43 -0.54 2.94 2.63
CA SER A 43 -1.15 1.61 2.47
C SER A 43 -2.47 1.68 1.72
N VAL A 44 -3.30 2.67 2.05
CA VAL A 44 -4.58 2.94 1.36
C VAL A 44 -4.34 3.30 -0.11
N ALA A 45 -3.48 4.28 -0.38
CA ALA A 45 -3.20 4.74 -1.73
C ALA A 45 -2.63 3.61 -2.61
N THR A 46 -1.58 2.94 -2.12
CA THR A 46 -0.88 1.87 -2.83
C THR A 46 -1.83 0.72 -3.18
N THR A 47 -2.59 0.24 -2.19
CA THR A 47 -3.46 -0.91 -2.39
C THR A 47 -4.63 -0.61 -3.31
N HIS A 48 -5.20 0.59 -3.25
CA HIS A 48 -6.31 0.95 -4.14
C HIS A 48 -5.85 1.15 -5.59
N VAL A 49 -4.65 1.72 -5.83
CA VAL A 49 -4.10 1.82 -7.19
C VAL A 49 -3.76 0.44 -7.75
N ALA A 50 -3.12 -0.43 -6.96
CA ALA A 50 -2.86 -1.80 -7.40
C ALA A 50 -4.15 -2.57 -7.71
N ALA A 51 -5.18 -2.42 -6.89
CA ALA A 51 -6.49 -3.05 -7.12
C ALA A 51 -7.15 -2.52 -8.39
N GLU A 52 -7.08 -1.21 -8.65
CA GLU A 52 -7.63 -0.61 -9.87
C GLU A 52 -6.96 -1.18 -11.11
N VAL A 53 -5.62 -1.28 -11.14
CA VAL A 53 -4.88 -1.87 -12.27
C VAL A 53 -5.27 -3.34 -12.45
N LEU A 54 -5.30 -4.13 -11.38
CA LEU A 54 -5.71 -5.54 -11.42
C LEU A 54 -7.13 -5.71 -11.97
N GLN A 55 -8.05 -4.79 -11.64
CA GLN A 55 -9.44 -4.84 -12.09
C GLN A 55 -9.59 -4.33 -13.53
N SER A 56 -9.11 -3.11 -13.81
CA SER A 56 -9.38 -2.41 -15.07
C SER A 56 -8.49 -2.88 -16.21
N GLN A 57 -7.24 -3.24 -15.95
CA GLN A 57 -6.28 -3.65 -16.97
C GLN A 57 -6.16 -5.16 -17.11
N LEU A 58 -6.18 -5.88 -15.99
CA LEU A 58 -6.00 -7.33 -15.97
C LEU A 58 -7.31 -8.11 -15.77
N GLY A 59 -8.44 -7.47 -15.52
CA GLY A 59 -9.77 -8.11 -15.44
C GLY A 59 -9.95 -9.06 -14.26
N TYR A 60 -9.18 -8.92 -13.16
CA TYR A 60 -9.40 -9.68 -11.94
C TYR A 60 -10.54 -9.12 -11.11
N ASN A 61 -11.25 -9.97 -10.38
CA ASN A 61 -12.09 -9.53 -9.28
C ASN A 61 -11.21 -9.35 -8.04
N VAL A 62 -11.12 -8.11 -7.50
CA VAL A 62 -10.28 -7.80 -6.34
C VAL A 62 -11.13 -7.43 -5.14
N LYS A 63 -10.90 -8.12 -4.02
CA LYS A 63 -11.48 -7.79 -2.71
C LYS A 63 -10.41 -7.09 -1.87
N LEU A 64 -10.73 -5.90 -1.40
CA LEU A 64 -9.89 -5.15 -0.47
C LEU A 64 -10.33 -5.45 0.97
N LYS A 65 -9.37 -5.79 1.83
CA LYS A 65 -9.63 -6.17 3.21
C LYS A 65 -8.85 -5.26 4.16
N PRO A 66 -9.50 -4.31 4.83
CA PRO A 66 -8.85 -3.51 5.86
C PRO A 66 -8.52 -4.38 7.06
N VAL A 67 -7.29 -4.32 7.52
CA VAL A 67 -6.77 -5.12 8.64
C VAL A 67 -5.69 -4.33 9.39
N GLU A 68 -5.39 -4.75 10.62
CA GLU A 68 -4.22 -4.29 11.37
C GLU A 68 -2.93 -4.94 10.87
N ALA A 69 -1.76 -4.31 11.14
CA ALA A 69 -0.46 -4.78 10.64
C ALA A 69 -0.17 -6.25 10.97
N ALA A 70 -0.39 -6.69 12.21
CA ALA A 70 -0.18 -8.07 12.61
C ALA A 70 -1.10 -9.05 11.87
N ILE A 71 -2.34 -8.65 11.62
CA ILE A 71 -3.34 -9.46 10.89
C ILE A 71 -3.00 -9.48 9.39
N MET A 72 -2.46 -8.41 8.84
CA MET A 72 -1.97 -8.34 7.46
C MET A 72 -0.90 -9.42 7.23
N TRP A 73 0.14 -9.44 8.05
CA TRP A 73 1.22 -10.41 7.95
C TRP A 73 0.75 -11.86 8.14
N GLN A 74 -0.06 -12.11 9.16
CA GLN A 74 -0.63 -13.44 9.41
C GLN A 74 -1.60 -13.87 8.31
N GLY A 75 -2.40 -12.95 7.78
CA GLY A 75 -3.36 -13.23 6.72
C GLY A 75 -2.68 -13.66 5.42
N VAL A 76 -1.58 -12.98 5.05
CA VAL A 76 -0.75 -13.39 3.91
C VAL A 76 -0.12 -14.76 4.14
N ALA A 77 0.47 -14.98 5.32
CA ALA A 77 1.12 -16.25 5.66
C ALA A 77 0.16 -17.45 5.64
N ARG A 78 -1.12 -17.25 5.97
CA ARG A 78 -2.15 -18.32 5.96
C ARG A 78 -2.89 -18.45 4.63
N GLY A 79 -2.75 -17.49 3.71
CA GLY A 79 -3.50 -17.44 2.46
C GLY A 79 -4.92 -16.85 2.58
N ASP A 80 -5.27 -16.23 3.73
CA ASP A 80 -6.50 -15.44 3.89
C ASP A 80 -6.44 -14.14 3.06
N LEU A 81 -5.23 -13.69 2.77
CA LEU A 81 -4.86 -12.59 1.87
C LEU A 81 -3.89 -13.15 0.81
N ASP A 82 -4.09 -12.79 -0.43
CA ASP A 82 -3.19 -13.16 -1.51
C ASP A 82 -1.91 -12.33 -1.49
N ALA A 83 -2.03 -11.03 -1.17
CA ALA A 83 -0.90 -10.12 -1.02
C ALA A 83 -1.27 -8.90 -0.17
N ALA A 84 -0.21 -8.16 0.24
CA ALA A 84 -0.29 -6.82 0.78
C ALA A 84 0.92 -5.99 0.31
N LEU A 85 0.71 -4.70 0.04
CA LEU A 85 1.73 -3.82 -0.55
C LEU A 85 2.36 -2.87 0.49
N SER A 86 2.41 -3.28 1.76
CA SER A 86 2.82 -2.45 2.89
C SER A 86 3.77 -3.18 3.84
N ALA A 87 4.72 -3.94 3.30
CA ALA A 87 5.75 -4.61 4.09
C ALA A 87 6.99 -3.70 4.22
N TRP A 88 7.10 -2.99 5.33
CA TRP A 88 8.18 -2.04 5.63
C TRP A 88 9.35 -2.76 6.30
N LEU A 89 10.50 -2.83 5.63
CA LEU A 89 11.67 -3.57 6.10
C LEU A 89 12.96 -2.75 5.92
N PRO A 90 13.96 -2.94 6.81
CA PRO A 90 14.06 -4.02 7.80
C PRO A 90 13.50 -3.68 9.21
N ALA A 91 13.35 -2.38 9.56
CA ALA A 91 13.14 -1.99 10.97
C ALA A 91 11.67 -2.09 11.39
N THR A 92 10.74 -1.47 10.64
CA THR A 92 9.34 -1.29 11.06
C THR A 92 8.59 -2.61 11.23
N HIS A 93 8.72 -3.53 10.26
CA HIS A 93 8.04 -4.82 10.27
C HIS A 93 8.99 -6.01 10.41
N GLY A 94 10.25 -5.79 10.80
CA GLY A 94 11.26 -6.85 10.97
C GLY A 94 10.77 -7.99 11.84
N ASP A 95 10.17 -7.68 13.01
CA ASP A 95 9.66 -8.66 13.95
C ASP A 95 8.53 -9.54 13.39
N TYR A 96 7.71 -9.00 12.49
CA TYR A 96 6.67 -9.76 11.79
C TYR A 96 7.28 -10.64 10.71
N TYR A 97 8.19 -10.09 9.93
CA TYR A 97 8.86 -10.81 8.85
C TYR A 97 9.69 -11.98 9.38
N ASP A 98 10.50 -11.77 10.40
CA ASP A 98 11.34 -12.83 10.97
C ASP A 98 10.55 -14.04 11.48
N LYS A 99 9.34 -13.82 11.98
CA LYS A 99 8.42 -14.90 12.42
C LYS A 99 7.73 -15.63 11.29
N LEU A 100 7.63 -15.00 10.11
CA LEU A 100 6.75 -15.48 9.03
C LEU A 100 7.48 -15.68 7.69
N LYS A 101 8.78 -15.36 7.58
CA LYS A 101 9.57 -15.38 6.33
C LYS A 101 9.51 -16.70 5.56
N ASP A 102 9.37 -17.82 6.26
CA ASP A 102 9.26 -19.14 5.61
C ASP A 102 7.83 -19.41 5.06
N LYS A 103 6.88 -18.52 5.30
CA LYS A 103 5.46 -18.66 4.93
C LYS A 103 4.96 -17.55 4.00
N VAL A 104 5.81 -16.61 3.66
CA VAL A 104 5.51 -15.49 2.77
C VAL A 104 6.63 -15.24 1.78
N ASN A 105 6.33 -14.63 0.65
CA ASN A 105 7.32 -14.19 -0.33
C ASN A 105 7.32 -12.66 -0.41
N LEU A 106 8.50 -12.05 -0.37
CA LEU A 106 8.67 -10.65 -0.80
C LEU A 106 8.87 -10.67 -2.32
N ILE A 107 7.91 -10.19 -3.08
CA ILE A 107 7.87 -10.35 -4.53
C ILE A 107 8.23 -9.10 -5.33
N GLY A 108 8.15 -7.92 -4.73
CA GLY A 108 8.47 -6.67 -5.42
C GLY A 108 8.78 -5.55 -4.45
N THR A 109 9.57 -4.57 -4.93
CA THR A 109 9.88 -3.34 -4.22
C THR A 109 8.92 -2.25 -4.67
N ASN A 110 8.04 -1.79 -3.78
CA ASN A 110 7.05 -0.77 -4.10
C ASN A 110 7.61 0.64 -3.96
N TYR A 111 8.42 0.87 -2.92
CA TYR A 111 8.95 2.18 -2.59
C TYR A 111 10.29 2.05 -1.84
N THR A 112 11.25 2.93 -2.14
CA THR A 112 12.56 3.00 -1.49
C THR A 112 12.74 4.35 -0.82
N GLY A 113 13.50 4.39 0.29
CA GLY A 113 13.73 5.60 1.06
C GLY A 113 12.60 5.91 2.05
N ALA A 114 11.81 4.90 2.40
CA ALA A 114 10.82 5.02 3.45
C ALA A 114 11.51 5.31 4.79
N LYS A 115 10.89 6.13 5.63
CA LYS A 115 11.45 6.52 6.93
C LYS A 115 10.35 6.64 7.96
N ILE A 116 10.62 6.15 9.18
CA ILE A 116 9.76 6.36 10.35
C ILE A 116 10.51 7.17 11.41
N GLY A 117 9.80 7.80 12.33
CA GLY A 117 10.40 8.53 13.45
C GLY A 117 9.42 9.38 14.22
N LEU A 118 9.95 10.16 15.15
CA LEU A 118 9.21 11.23 15.80
C LEU A 118 9.31 12.51 14.98
N ILE A 119 8.20 13.16 14.76
CA ILE A 119 8.14 14.42 14.01
C ILE A 119 7.52 15.53 14.86
N VAL A 120 7.96 16.73 14.56
CA VAL A 120 7.43 17.98 15.14
C VAL A 120 7.20 18.99 14.02
N PRO A 121 6.28 19.96 14.20
CA PRO A 121 6.22 21.15 13.36
C PRO A 121 7.55 21.93 13.39
N ASP A 122 7.91 22.55 12.28
CA ASP A 122 9.21 23.22 12.13
C ASP A 122 9.39 24.44 13.07
N TYR A 123 8.28 25.06 13.49
CA TYR A 123 8.28 26.13 14.50
C TYR A 123 8.59 25.66 15.93
N VAL A 124 8.68 24.36 16.19
CA VAL A 124 9.00 23.81 17.51
C VAL A 124 10.51 23.74 17.70
N ASP A 125 11.01 24.40 18.74
CA ASP A 125 12.45 24.49 18.99
C ASP A 125 12.99 23.27 19.77
N VAL A 126 12.94 22.06 19.15
CA VAL A 126 13.53 20.82 19.64
C VAL A 126 14.14 20.07 18.47
N GLN A 127 15.42 19.81 18.46
CA GLN A 127 16.10 19.21 17.31
C GLN A 127 16.20 17.68 17.41
N SER A 128 16.38 17.15 18.60
CA SER A 128 16.70 15.73 18.84
C SER A 128 15.71 15.08 19.80
N ILE A 129 15.53 13.77 19.64
CA ILE A 129 14.80 12.93 20.61
C ILE A 129 15.45 13.02 21.98
N ALA A 130 16.77 13.12 22.06
CA ALA A 130 17.52 13.26 23.29
C ALA A 130 17.16 14.53 24.11
N ASP A 131 16.65 15.57 23.45
CA ASP A 131 16.31 16.84 24.08
C ASP A 131 14.86 16.89 24.61
N LEU A 132 14.01 15.93 24.26
CA LEU A 132 12.58 15.94 24.56
C LEU A 132 12.30 16.16 26.05
N ASN A 133 13.06 15.53 26.97
CA ASN A 133 12.86 15.68 28.42
C ASN A 133 13.00 17.12 28.89
N GLN A 134 13.89 17.93 28.28
CA GLN A 134 14.07 19.33 28.60
C GLN A 134 12.83 20.17 28.23
N HIS A 135 12.07 19.69 27.24
CA HIS A 135 10.87 20.30 26.70
C HIS A 135 9.57 19.60 27.13
N LYS A 136 9.65 18.63 28.06
CA LYS A 136 8.50 17.80 28.50
C LYS A 136 7.24 18.62 28.79
N LYS A 137 7.39 19.77 29.47
CA LYS A 137 6.24 20.63 29.84
C LYS A 137 5.52 21.20 28.60
N ALA A 138 6.27 21.55 27.56
CA ALA A 138 5.71 22.10 26.31
C ALA A 138 4.86 21.04 25.58
N PHE A 139 5.29 19.78 25.61
CA PHE A 139 4.59 18.64 25.01
C PHE A 139 3.62 17.94 25.98
N GLN A 140 3.46 18.44 27.22
CA GLN A 140 2.63 17.83 28.26
C GLN A 140 3.09 16.37 28.60
N GLY A 141 4.35 16.04 28.36
CA GLY A 141 4.90 14.72 28.54
C GLY A 141 4.26 13.64 27.65
N GLN A 142 3.85 14.01 26.44
CA GLN A 142 3.05 13.13 25.58
C GLN A 142 3.59 13.06 24.16
N ILE A 143 3.67 11.85 23.61
CA ILE A 143 3.88 11.55 22.19
C ILE A 143 2.57 11.02 21.64
N THR A 144 2.03 11.66 20.61
CA THR A 144 0.81 11.19 19.96
C THR A 144 1.17 10.20 18.86
N GLY A 145 0.78 8.94 19.05
CA GLY A 145 1.03 7.86 18.13
C GLY A 145 -0.18 7.44 17.31
N ILE A 146 -0.06 6.29 16.67
CA ILE A 146 -1.09 5.66 15.86
C ILE A 146 -1.58 4.35 16.50
N ASP A 147 -1.97 3.37 15.71
CA ASP A 147 -2.46 2.06 16.17
C ASP A 147 -1.40 1.33 16.99
N ALA A 148 -1.74 0.82 18.16
CA ALA A 148 -0.80 0.22 19.12
C ALA A 148 0.03 -0.94 18.54
N GLY A 149 -0.50 -1.67 17.55
CA GLY A 149 0.19 -2.77 16.86
C GLY A 149 1.07 -2.33 15.68
N ALA A 150 1.17 -1.03 15.39
CA ALA A 150 2.03 -0.55 14.30
C ALA A 150 3.53 -0.64 14.70
N GLY A 151 4.39 -0.99 13.75
CA GLY A 151 5.83 -1.10 14.00
C GLY A 151 6.46 0.19 14.52
N ILE A 152 6.04 1.36 14.03
CA ILE A 152 6.50 2.66 14.53
C ILE A 152 6.16 2.88 16.01
N MET A 153 5.06 2.31 16.52
CA MET A 153 4.70 2.39 17.93
C MET A 153 5.68 1.56 18.79
N ILE A 154 6.02 0.37 18.31
CA ILE A 154 7.02 -0.50 18.97
C ILE A 154 8.37 0.23 19.04
N ARG A 155 8.82 0.82 17.91
CA ARG A 155 10.06 1.61 17.88
C ARG A 155 9.99 2.84 18.78
N THR A 156 8.83 3.49 18.88
CA THR A 156 8.66 4.63 19.80
C THR A 156 8.75 4.20 21.27
N GLU A 157 8.19 3.06 21.65
CA GLU A 157 8.35 2.51 22.99
C GLU A 157 9.80 2.17 23.29
N GLU A 158 10.54 1.65 22.31
CA GLU A 158 11.97 1.41 22.43
C GLU A 158 12.75 2.73 22.57
N ALA A 159 12.40 3.75 21.79
CA ALA A 159 13.01 5.08 21.90
C ALA A 159 12.76 5.72 23.26
N ILE A 160 11.55 5.63 23.81
CA ILE A 160 11.25 6.11 25.16
C ILE A 160 12.18 5.48 26.19
N LYS A 161 12.46 4.18 26.08
CA LYS A 161 13.38 3.47 26.97
C LYS A 161 14.84 3.85 26.71
N ALA A 162 15.27 3.87 25.45
CA ALA A 162 16.66 4.11 25.06
C ALA A 162 17.13 5.53 25.43
N TYR A 163 16.25 6.52 25.30
CA TYR A 163 16.52 7.91 25.65
C TYR A 163 16.08 8.30 27.06
N ASP A 164 15.62 7.34 27.87
CA ASP A 164 15.08 7.58 29.22
C ASP A 164 14.06 8.73 29.25
N LEU A 165 13.11 8.69 28.30
CA LEU A 165 12.12 9.76 28.16
C LEU A 165 11.01 9.63 29.21
N ASP A 166 10.76 10.72 29.92
CA ASP A 166 9.61 10.85 30.84
C ASP A 166 8.37 11.30 30.04
N PHE A 167 7.97 10.48 29.07
CA PHE A 167 6.85 10.70 28.15
C PHE A 167 5.93 9.49 28.08
N ASN A 168 4.64 9.78 27.87
CA ASN A 168 3.63 8.75 27.60
C ASN A 168 3.36 8.67 26.10
N LEU A 169 3.43 7.47 25.55
CA LEU A 169 2.98 7.22 24.15
C LEU A 169 1.48 6.99 24.14
N MET A 170 0.76 7.92 23.52
CA MET A 170 -0.69 7.77 23.31
C MET A 170 -0.99 7.00 22.04
N ALA A 171 -1.53 5.80 22.17
CA ALA A 171 -2.07 5.07 21.05
C ALA A 171 -3.37 5.73 20.56
N SER A 172 -3.49 5.86 19.23
CA SER A 172 -4.69 6.41 18.58
C SER A 172 -4.94 5.69 17.22
N SER A 173 -5.04 6.44 16.14
CA SER A 173 -5.03 5.93 14.77
C SER A 173 -4.36 6.96 13.87
N GLY A 174 -3.93 6.58 12.67
CA GLY A 174 -3.33 7.51 11.72
C GLY A 174 -4.18 8.78 11.51
N PRO A 175 -5.48 8.67 11.20
CA PRO A 175 -6.36 9.84 11.10
C PRO A 175 -6.50 10.67 12.39
N ALA A 176 -6.54 10.02 13.55
CA ALA A 176 -6.64 10.76 14.84
C ALA A 176 -5.34 11.52 15.14
N MET A 177 -4.19 10.94 14.89
CA MET A 177 -2.88 11.59 15.01
C MET A 177 -2.78 12.80 14.09
N THR A 178 -3.16 12.68 12.81
CA THR A 178 -3.12 13.81 11.86
C THR A 178 -4.12 14.93 12.22
N ILE A 179 -5.27 14.61 12.81
CA ILE A 179 -6.20 15.61 13.35
C ILE A 179 -5.58 16.36 14.54
N ALA A 180 -4.86 15.64 15.42
CA ALA A 180 -4.17 16.28 16.54
C ALA A 180 -3.06 17.21 16.05
N LEU A 181 -2.27 16.77 15.06
CA LEU A 181 -1.24 17.57 14.40
C LEU A 181 -1.86 18.82 13.73
N ALA A 182 -2.93 18.67 12.94
CA ALA A 182 -3.62 19.77 12.30
C ALA A 182 -4.11 20.83 13.29
N ARG A 183 -4.60 20.39 14.47
CA ARG A 183 -5.02 21.28 15.54
C ARG A 183 -3.86 22.04 16.16
N ALA A 184 -2.73 21.36 16.38
CA ALA A 184 -1.51 21.96 16.91
C ALA A 184 -0.96 23.00 15.92
N GLU A 185 -0.87 22.65 14.64
CA GLU A 185 -0.48 23.55 13.55
C GLU A 185 -1.33 24.84 13.53
N LYS A 186 -2.64 24.70 13.53
CA LYS A 186 -3.56 25.85 13.55
C LYS A 186 -3.39 26.75 14.78
N GLN A 187 -2.99 26.18 15.91
CA GLN A 187 -2.84 26.91 17.19
C GLN A 187 -1.39 27.31 17.47
N GLN A 188 -0.44 26.92 16.60
CA GLN A 188 1.01 27.11 16.79
C GLN A 188 1.48 26.57 18.16
N LYS A 189 0.95 25.38 18.53
CA LYS A 189 1.28 24.70 19.79
C LYS A 189 2.27 23.58 19.54
N PRO A 190 3.26 23.39 20.44
CA PRO A 190 4.15 22.24 20.35
C PRO A 190 3.39 20.93 20.41
N ILE A 191 3.75 20.02 19.50
CA ILE A 191 3.30 18.63 19.47
C ILE A 191 4.43 17.76 18.97
N VAL A 192 4.56 16.55 19.49
CA VAL A 192 5.39 15.50 18.94
C VAL A 192 4.50 14.31 18.59
N VAL A 193 4.61 13.84 17.36
CA VAL A 193 3.82 12.71 16.87
C VAL A 193 4.71 11.67 16.21
N THR A 194 4.23 10.43 16.11
CA THR A 194 4.84 9.44 15.22
C THR A 194 4.59 9.83 13.78
N GLY A 195 5.59 9.65 12.91
CA GLY A 195 5.42 10.01 11.50
C GLY A 195 6.29 9.19 10.57
N TRP A 196 5.93 9.16 9.29
CA TRP A 196 6.62 8.39 8.28
C TRP A 196 6.58 9.06 6.90
N ILE A 197 7.54 8.71 6.06
CA ILE A 197 7.58 9.03 4.64
C ILE A 197 7.48 7.72 3.87
N PRO A 198 6.59 7.65 2.83
CA PRO A 198 5.77 8.72 2.26
C PRO A 198 4.49 9.00 3.05
N HIS A 199 4.17 10.28 3.25
CA HIS A 199 2.91 10.72 3.83
C HIS A 199 2.56 12.13 3.34
N TRP A 200 1.28 12.39 3.01
CA TRP A 200 0.79 13.68 2.51
C TRP A 200 1.02 14.86 3.47
N MET A 201 1.14 14.61 4.78
CA MET A 201 1.30 15.66 5.78
C MET A 201 2.52 16.54 5.57
N PHE A 202 3.63 16.00 5.00
CA PHE A 202 4.83 16.76 4.67
C PHE A 202 4.65 17.68 3.46
N ALA A 203 3.65 17.45 2.62
CA ALA A 203 3.26 18.36 1.55
C ALA A 203 2.33 19.47 2.04
N LYS A 204 1.70 19.28 3.21
CA LYS A 204 0.67 20.17 3.75
C LYS A 204 1.19 21.11 4.83
N TRP A 205 2.17 20.65 5.61
CA TRP A 205 2.75 21.39 6.73
C TRP A 205 4.28 21.31 6.71
N ASP A 206 4.94 22.32 7.24
CA ASP A 206 6.37 22.34 7.45
C ASP A 206 6.71 21.49 8.69
N LEU A 207 7.08 20.25 8.44
CA LEU A 207 7.36 19.24 9.46
C LEU A 207 8.78 18.73 9.33
N ARG A 208 9.38 18.34 10.45
CA ARG A 208 10.67 17.69 10.45
C ARG A 208 10.72 16.51 11.40
N PHE A 209 11.55 15.53 11.05
CA PHE A 209 11.91 14.48 11.96
C PHE A 209 12.86 15.01 13.03
N LEU A 210 12.69 14.58 14.26
CA LEU A 210 13.70 14.74 15.28
C LEU A 210 14.91 13.85 14.96
N GLU A 211 16.10 14.35 15.26
CA GLU A 211 17.32 13.55 15.16
C GLU A 211 17.25 12.37 16.15
N ASP A 212 17.69 11.20 15.67
CA ASP A 212 17.75 9.95 16.43
C ASP A 212 19.21 9.48 16.54
N PRO A 213 20.04 10.06 17.43
CA PRO A 213 21.44 9.70 17.57
C PRO A 213 21.70 8.24 17.94
N GLN A 214 20.74 7.57 18.55
CA GLN A 214 20.84 6.14 18.91
C GLN A 214 20.31 5.20 17.83
N GLN A 215 19.80 5.76 16.72
CA GLN A 215 19.26 5.01 15.57
C GLN A 215 18.19 3.98 15.94
N VAL A 216 17.33 4.29 16.92
CA VAL A 216 16.27 3.39 17.37
C VAL A 216 15.23 3.16 16.29
N PHE A 217 14.95 4.19 15.48
CA PHE A 217 14.04 4.08 14.34
C PHE A 217 14.68 3.47 13.08
N GLY A 218 15.99 3.22 13.13
CA GLY A 218 16.76 2.69 12.01
C GLY A 218 17.05 3.73 10.91
N GLU A 219 17.58 3.23 9.81
CA GLU A 219 17.86 4.00 8.59
C GLU A 219 16.64 3.98 7.63
N ALA A 220 16.85 4.49 6.43
CA ALA A 220 15.83 4.43 5.39
C ALA A 220 15.48 2.97 5.03
N GLU A 221 14.20 2.71 4.89
CA GLU A 221 13.64 1.39 4.64
C GLU A 221 13.14 1.24 3.20
N THR A 222 12.84 0.01 2.86
CA THR A 222 12.13 -0.34 1.62
C THR A 222 10.77 -0.91 1.95
N VAL A 223 9.75 -0.47 1.20
CA VAL A 223 8.40 -1.05 1.28
C VAL A 223 8.26 -2.09 0.17
N TYR A 224 7.87 -3.30 0.54
CA TYR A 224 7.72 -4.42 -0.37
C TYR A 224 6.27 -4.84 -0.54
N THR A 225 5.99 -5.50 -1.66
CA THR A 225 4.83 -6.38 -1.77
C THR A 225 5.18 -7.72 -1.10
N VAL A 226 4.43 -8.06 -0.06
CA VAL A 226 4.45 -9.39 0.55
C VAL A 226 3.27 -10.20 0.02
N ALA A 227 3.52 -11.43 -0.43
CA ALA A 227 2.53 -12.31 -1.04
C ALA A 227 2.51 -13.69 -0.41
N ASN A 228 1.34 -14.33 -0.46
CA ASN A 228 1.22 -15.75 -0.16
C ASN A 228 1.97 -16.56 -1.23
N PRO A 229 2.74 -17.61 -0.87
CA PRO A 229 3.48 -18.43 -1.83
C PRO A 229 2.63 -19.04 -2.93
N GLY A 230 1.34 -19.24 -2.71
CA GLY A 230 0.39 -19.74 -3.71
C GLY A 230 -0.07 -18.73 -4.75
N LEU A 231 0.26 -17.44 -4.61
CA LEU A 231 -0.22 -16.38 -5.51
C LEU A 231 0.20 -16.62 -6.97
N GLU A 232 1.45 -16.99 -7.22
CA GLU A 232 1.97 -17.20 -8.58
C GLU A 232 1.23 -18.35 -9.28
N THR A 233 0.95 -19.43 -8.56
CA THR A 233 0.16 -20.55 -9.11
C THR A 233 -1.30 -20.17 -9.33
N LYS A 234 -1.87 -19.34 -8.44
CA LYS A 234 -3.27 -18.89 -8.51
C LYS A 234 -3.49 -17.87 -9.62
N ALA A 235 -2.56 -16.94 -9.81
CA ALA A 235 -2.71 -15.77 -10.68
C ALA A 235 -1.36 -15.20 -11.12
N ALA A 236 -0.64 -15.92 -11.99
CA ALA A 236 0.72 -15.56 -12.42
C ALA A 236 0.83 -14.13 -13.00
N GLU A 237 -0.15 -13.71 -13.80
CA GLU A 237 -0.18 -12.38 -14.39
C GLU A 237 -0.31 -11.28 -13.31
N ALA A 238 -1.15 -11.50 -12.31
CA ALA A 238 -1.27 -10.58 -11.17
C ALA A 238 0.01 -10.56 -10.32
N ALA A 239 0.65 -11.71 -10.12
CA ALA A 239 1.92 -11.79 -9.41
C ALA A 239 3.03 -11.04 -10.16
N GLY A 240 3.08 -11.13 -11.50
CA GLY A 240 3.99 -10.36 -12.36
C GLY A 240 3.80 -8.86 -12.20
N PHE A 241 2.58 -8.39 -12.32
CA PHE A 241 2.23 -6.98 -12.08
C PHE A 241 2.65 -6.52 -10.67
N LEU A 242 2.27 -7.27 -9.62
CA LEU A 242 2.60 -6.91 -8.24
C LEU A 242 4.11 -6.93 -7.94
N LYS A 243 4.88 -7.73 -8.68
CA LYS A 243 6.34 -7.74 -8.62
C LYS A 243 6.95 -6.47 -9.21
N ASN A 244 6.39 -5.96 -10.30
CA ASN A 244 6.89 -4.78 -11.02
C ASN A 244 6.34 -3.46 -10.47
N PHE A 245 5.30 -3.53 -9.63
CA PHE A 245 4.66 -2.33 -9.07
C PHE A 245 5.65 -1.56 -8.19
N ALA A 246 5.96 -0.34 -8.60
CA ALA A 246 6.81 0.59 -7.86
C ALA A 246 6.46 2.01 -8.24
N TRP A 247 6.56 2.93 -7.30
CA TRP A 247 6.30 4.34 -7.56
C TRP A 247 7.21 5.30 -6.80
N THR A 248 7.16 6.56 -7.19
CA THR A 248 7.94 7.66 -6.65
C THR A 248 7.14 8.43 -5.61
N ASP A 249 7.82 9.28 -4.82
CA ASP A 249 7.19 10.21 -3.88
C ASP A 249 6.08 11.04 -4.53
N LYS A 250 6.33 11.54 -5.74
CA LYS A 250 5.37 12.36 -6.48
C LYS A 250 4.11 11.58 -6.82
N GLU A 251 4.26 10.34 -7.27
CA GLU A 251 3.14 9.50 -7.69
C GLU A 251 2.27 9.10 -6.50
N ILE A 252 2.87 8.53 -5.45
CA ILE A 252 2.12 8.14 -4.25
C ILE A 252 1.54 9.37 -3.53
N GLY A 253 2.32 10.46 -3.48
CA GLY A 253 1.91 11.72 -2.87
C GLY A 253 0.67 12.31 -3.51
N ALA A 254 0.56 12.25 -4.85
CA ALA A 254 -0.60 12.75 -5.58
C ALA A 254 -1.89 12.00 -5.18
N VAL A 255 -1.84 10.66 -5.09
CA VAL A 255 -3.01 9.85 -4.70
C VAL A 255 -3.38 10.09 -3.24
N MET A 256 -2.38 10.11 -2.33
CA MET A 256 -2.63 10.39 -0.91
C MET A 256 -3.25 11.76 -0.69
N LEU A 257 -2.78 12.79 -1.41
CA LEU A 257 -3.30 14.14 -1.30
C LEU A 257 -4.73 14.26 -1.85
N ALA A 258 -5.05 13.58 -2.94
CA ALA A 258 -6.42 13.53 -3.47
C ALA A 258 -7.40 12.92 -2.44
N ILE A 259 -6.96 11.87 -1.73
CA ILE A 259 -7.74 11.23 -0.67
C ILE A 259 -7.91 12.19 0.53
N ASP A 260 -6.84 12.87 0.98
CA ASP A 260 -6.90 13.85 2.08
C ASP A 260 -7.81 15.04 1.74
N ASN A 261 -7.87 15.44 0.48
CA ASN A 261 -8.77 16.49 -0.03
C ASN A 261 -10.23 16.04 -0.19
N GLY A 262 -10.56 14.81 0.19
CA GLY A 262 -11.94 14.32 0.29
C GLY A 262 -12.39 13.39 -0.85
N GLU A 263 -11.49 13.01 -1.77
CA GLU A 263 -11.81 11.95 -2.73
C GLU A 263 -11.88 10.58 -2.02
N THR A 264 -12.78 9.70 -2.49
CA THR A 264 -12.72 8.33 -2.03
C THR A 264 -11.47 7.63 -2.56
N PRO A 265 -10.84 6.70 -1.79
CA PRO A 265 -9.63 6.01 -2.25
C PRO A 265 -9.80 5.34 -3.61
N LYS A 266 -10.95 4.74 -3.87
CA LYS A 266 -11.27 4.14 -5.17
C LYS A 266 -11.26 5.18 -6.30
N LYS A 267 -11.90 6.33 -6.09
CA LYS A 267 -11.98 7.39 -7.11
C LYS A 267 -10.62 8.02 -7.37
N ALA A 268 -9.84 8.29 -6.33
CA ALA A 268 -8.48 8.80 -6.46
C ALA A 268 -7.58 7.81 -7.23
N ALA A 269 -7.67 6.51 -6.93
CA ALA A 269 -6.95 5.46 -7.65
C ALA A 269 -7.35 5.36 -9.12
N SER A 270 -8.66 5.33 -9.43
CA SER A 270 -9.16 5.26 -10.82
C SER A 270 -8.75 6.49 -11.63
N ALA A 271 -8.80 7.69 -11.06
CA ALA A 271 -8.36 8.92 -11.71
C ALA A 271 -6.85 8.86 -12.01
N TRP A 272 -6.04 8.50 -11.02
CA TRP A 272 -4.59 8.41 -11.20
C TRP A 272 -4.20 7.39 -12.27
N VAL A 273 -4.78 6.19 -12.27
CA VAL A 273 -4.53 5.14 -13.27
C VAL A 273 -4.89 5.63 -14.67
N ALA A 274 -6.02 6.33 -14.84
CA ALA A 274 -6.45 6.88 -16.11
C ALA A 274 -5.52 7.99 -16.63
N GLU A 275 -4.93 8.78 -15.74
CA GLU A 275 -4.02 9.89 -16.05
C GLU A 275 -2.57 9.44 -16.29
N ASN A 276 -2.20 8.20 -15.90
CA ASN A 276 -0.83 7.70 -15.97
C ASN A 276 -0.71 6.36 -16.75
N PRO A 277 -1.25 6.27 -17.99
CA PRO A 277 -1.29 5.01 -18.74
C PRO A 277 0.10 4.46 -19.08
N GLU A 278 1.09 5.34 -19.32
CA GLU A 278 2.47 4.92 -19.60
C GLU A 278 3.10 4.24 -18.39
N ARG A 279 2.92 4.82 -17.20
CA ARG A 279 3.41 4.24 -15.95
C ARG A 279 2.75 2.90 -15.63
N VAL A 280 1.46 2.78 -15.86
CA VAL A 280 0.73 1.53 -15.71
C VAL A 280 1.25 0.46 -16.68
N ALA A 281 1.53 0.84 -17.93
CA ALA A 281 2.11 -0.08 -18.92
C ALA A 281 3.51 -0.60 -18.51
N GLU A 282 4.34 0.23 -17.86
CA GLU A 282 5.63 -0.21 -17.32
C GLU A 282 5.48 -1.31 -16.27
N TRP A 283 4.46 -1.23 -15.42
CA TRP A 283 4.20 -2.24 -14.39
C TRP A 283 3.64 -3.56 -14.97
N LEU A 284 3.01 -3.49 -16.14
CA LEU A 284 2.38 -4.65 -16.79
C LEU A 284 3.34 -5.43 -17.71
N ASN A 285 4.52 -4.89 -18.02
CA ASN A 285 5.56 -5.50 -18.84
C ASN A 285 6.62 -6.19 -17.96
#